data_52bf195e550badda1987f7357528b358
#
_entry.id   52bf195e550badda1987f7357528b358
#
_cell.length_a   1.000
_cell.length_b   1.000
_cell.length_c   1.000
_cell.angle_alpha   90.00
_cell.angle_beta   90.00
_cell.angle_gamma   90.00
#
_symmetry.space_group_name_H-M   'P 1'
#
loop_
_entity.id
_entity.type
_entity.pdbx_description
1 polymer ?
#
loop_
_entity_poly.entity_id
_entity_poly.type
_entity_poly.pdbx_seq_one_letter_code
_entity_poly.pdbx_strand_id
1 'polypeptide(L)'
;ADILMYDPNYVPVGEDQKQHVELARNVAERFNSRYSDTFKLPEPIIPKVGGRIMDLQDPTKKMSKSSPNGKGCIYVLDPVNVSKKKILSAVTDSDSHVKFDPENKPGISNLLEIYSIISGKTIEELETMYEGKGYGEFKKDLAEVVGDELTRIQDRYNEIVNGDYLD
;
A
#
# COMPACT_ATOMS: atom_id res chain seq x y z
N ALA A 1 -6.95 -17.35 -16.02
CA ALA A 1 -7.32 -18.57 -15.27
C ALA A 1 -7.57 -18.23 -13.79
N ASP A 2 -6.60 -17.64 -13.09
CA ASP A 2 -6.60 -17.46 -11.62
C ASP A 2 -7.77 -16.63 -11.09
N ILE A 3 -8.31 -15.71 -11.86
CA ILE A 3 -9.49 -14.92 -11.51
C ILE A 3 -10.77 -15.75 -11.75
N LEU A 4 -10.97 -16.25 -12.96
CA LEU A 4 -12.23 -16.89 -13.33
C LEU A 4 -12.45 -18.24 -12.63
N MET A 5 -11.39 -18.90 -12.17
CA MET A 5 -11.48 -20.14 -11.41
C MET A 5 -12.27 -19.97 -10.09
N TYR A 6 -12.23 -18.77 -9.49
CA TYR A 6 -12.94 -18.45 -8.25
C TYR A 6 -14.32 -17.82 -8.46
N ASP A 7 -14.71 -17.56 -9.71
CA ASP A 7 -15.99 -16.94 -10.09
C ASP A 7 -16.34 -15.67 -9.24
N PRO A 8 -15.39 -14.72 -9.07
CA PRO A 8 -15.59 -13.59 -8.20
C PRO A 8 -16.50 -12.52 -8.84
N ASN A 9 -17.26 -11.80 -8.01
CA ASN A 9 -17.92 -10.57 -8.43
C ASN A 9 -16.93 -9.40 -8.51
N TYR A 10 -15.99 -9.34 -7.54
CA TYR A 10 -15.05 -8.23 -7.36
C TYR A 10 -13.64 -8.74 -7.18
N VAL A 11 -12.68 -8.01 -7.76
CA VAL A 11 -11.25 -8.31 -7.64
C VAL A 11 -10.52 -7.06 -7.16
N PRO A 12 -10.08 -7.01 -5.87
CA PRO A 12 -9.26 -5.91 -5.38
C PRO A 12 -7.89 -5.92 -6.06
N VAL A 13 -7.55 -4.83 -6.72
CA VAL A 13 -6.27 -4.69 -7.46
C VAL A 13 -5.74 -3.27 -7.40
N GLY A 14 -4.43 -3.11 -7.57
CA GLY A 14 -3.84 -1.81 -7.86
C GLY A 14 -4.16 -1.35 -9.30
N GLU A 15 -4.00 -0.06 -9.57
CA GLU A 15 -4.28 0.55 -10.88
C GLU A 15 -3.53 -0.16 -12.03
N ASP A 16 -2.31 -0.60 -11.78
CA ASP A 16 -1.46 -1.30 -12.74
C ASP A 16 -1.99 -2.69 -13.14
N GLN A 17 -2.92 -3.28 -12.38
CA GLN A 17 -3.52 -4.59 -12.65
C GLN A 17 -4.94 -4.51 -13.24
N LYS A 18 -5.50 -3.32 -13.38
CA LYS A 18 -6.85 -3.10 -13.91
C LYS A 18 -7.05 -3.78 -15.26
N GLN A 19 -6.10 -3.61 -16.18
CA GLN A 19 -6.17 -4.20 -17.52
C GLN A 19 -6.22 -5.73 -17.51
N HIS A 20 -5.59 -6.39 -16.54
CA HIS A 20 -5.67 -7.86 -16.42
C HIS A 20 -7.06 -8.32 -15.96
N VAL A 21 -7.72 -7.57 -15.08
CA VAL A 21 -9.11 -7.87 -14.69
C VAL A 21 -10.07 -7.61 -15.85
N GLU A 22 -9.87 -6.53 -16.61
CA GLU A 22 -10.65 -6.25 -17.83
C GLU A 22 -10.49 -7.34 -18.89
N LEU A 23 -9.28 -7.86 -19.08
CA LEU A 23 -9.06 -9.00 -19.98
C LEU A 23 -9.80 -10.25 -19.50
N ALA A 24 -9.76 -10.55 -18.20
CA ALA A 24 -10.49 -11.68 -17.62
C ALA A 24 -12.01 -11.52 -17.83
N ARG A 25 -12.54 -10.30 -17.64
CA ARG A 25 -13.94 -9.94 -17.90
C ARG A 25 -14.32 -10.20 -19.38
N ASN A 26 -13.52 -9.71 -20.33
CA ASN A 26 -13.75 -9.90 -21.74
C ASN A 26 -13.75 -11.39 -22.14
N VAL A 27 -12.89 -12.19 -21.54
CA VAL A 27 -12.84 -13.64 -21.77
C VAL A 27 -14.11 -14.31 -21.23
N ALA A 28 -14.54 -13.95 -20.02
CA ALA A 28 -15.78 -14.47 -19.42
C ALA A 28 -17.01 -14.10 -20.25
N GLU A 29 -17.13 -12.85 -20.69
CA GLU A 29 -18.22 -12.39 -21.53
C GLU A 29 -18.31 -13.14 -22.87
N ARG A 30 -17.18 -13.32 -23.56
CA ARG A 30 -17.11 -14.09 -24.79
C ARG A 30 -17.46 -15.57 -24.59
N PHE A 31 -17.03 -16.15 -23.46
CA PHE A 31 -17.38 -17.53 -23.13
C PHE A 31 -18.88 -17.66 -22.90
N ASN A 32 -19.45 -16.80 -22.05
CA ASN A 32 -20.88 -16.80 -21.76
C ASN A 32 -21.72 -16.62 -23.02
N SER A 33 -21.34 -15.70 -23.90
CA SER A 33 -22.04 -15.46 -25.17
C SER A 33 -21.98 -16.64 -26.14
N ARG A 34 -20.87 -17.41 -26.12
CA ARG A 34 -20.67 -18.51 -27.11
C ARG A 34 -21.23 -19.85 -26.62
N TYR A 35 -21.26 -20.10 -25.34
CA TYR A 35 -21.60 -21.40 -24.76
C TYR A 35 -22.83 -21.33 -23.85
N SER A 36 -22.71 -20.69 -22.68
CA SER A 36 -23.79 -20.49 -21.71
C SER A 36 -23.34 -19.51 -20.64
N ASP A 37 -24.26 -18.91 -19.87
CA ASP A 37 -23.98 -18.08 -18.71
C ASP A 37 -23.30 -18.91 -17.61
N THR A 38 -21.98 -18.98 -17.67
CA THR A 38 -21.15 -19.84 -16.79
C THR A 38 -20.37 -19.02 -15.77
N PHE A 39 -19.78 -17.90 -16.21
CA PHE A 39 -18.92 -17.06 -15.39
C PHE A 39 -19.58 -15.75 -15.01
N LYS A 40 -19.39 -15.32 -13.77
CA LYS A 40 -19.63 -13.93 -13.40
C LYS A 40 -18.62 -13.03 -14.08
N LEU A 41 -19.01 -11.80 -14.36
CA LEU A 41 -18.13 -10.81 -14.96
C LEU A 41 -17.40 -10.06 -13.85
N PRO A 42 -16.10 -10.33 -13.60
CA PRO A 42 -15.38 -9.74 -12.48
C PRO A 42 -15.21 -8.23 -12.66
N GLU A 43 -15.39 -7.47 -11.58
CA GLU A 43 -15.17 -6.01 -11.55
C GLU A 43 -13.93 -5.68 -10.72
N PRO A 44 -13.04 -4.80 -11.22
CA PRO A 44 -11.90 -4.35 -10.44
C PRO A 44 -12.34 -3.40 -9.32
N ILE A 45 -11.87 -3.63 -8.09
CA ILE A 45 -11.96 -2.64 -7.01
C ILE A 45 -10.58 -2.03 -6.84
N ILE A 46 -10.46 -0.76 -7.16
CA ILE A 46 -9.22 0.00 -7.01
C ILE A 46 -9.38 0.93 -5.80
N PRO A 47 -8.52 0.80 -4.78
CA PRO A 47 -8.57 1.69 -3.62
C PRO A 47 -8.27 3.12 -4.05
N LYS A 48 -9.00 4.09 -3.50
CA LYS A 48 -8.80 5.52 -3.79
C LYS A 48 -7.49 6.07 -3.20
N VAL A 49 -7.02 5.47 -2.11
CA VAL A 49 -5.78 5.82 -1.41
C VAL A 49 -4.90 4.58 -1.33
N GLY A 50 -3.60 4.74 -1.53
CA GLY A 50 -2.64 3.65 -1.43
C GLY A 50 -2.65 2.62 -2.56
N GLY A 51 -3.32 2.91 -3.66
CA GLY A 51 -3.27 2.07 -4.86
C GLY A 51 -1.85 1.91 -5.42
N ARG A 52 -0.94 2.83 -5.07
CA ARG A 52 0.47 2.81 -5.47
C ARG A 52 1.34 3.50 -4.44
N ILE A 53 2.00 2.74 -3.58
CA ILE A 53 2.97 3.26 -2.62
C ILE A 53 4.32 3.46 -3.32
N MET A 54 4.93 4.62 -3.09
CA MET A 54 6.19 5.02 -3.70
C MET A 54 7.39 4.71 -2.81
N ASP A 55 8.57 4.61 -3.41
CA ASP A 55 9.84 4.39 -2.72
C ASP A 55 10.15 5.53 -1.75
N LEU A 56 10.60 5.22 -0.54
CA LEU A 56 10.86 6.22 0.50
C LEU A 56 12.06 7.12 0.21
N GLN A 57 12.98 6.68 -0.65
CA GLN A 57 14.17 7.44 -1.04
C GLN A 57 14.04 8.12 -2.39
N ASP A 58 13.16 7.60 -3.25
CA ASP A 58 12.86 8.17 -4.56
C ASP A 58 11.33 8.11 -4.81
N PRO A 59 10.59 9.11 -4.35
CA PRO A 59 9.12 9.10 -4.44
C PRO A 59 8.58 9.24 -5.87
N THR A 60 9.45 9.28 -6.88
CA THR A 60 9.06 9.19 -8.29
C THR A 60 8.94 7.74 -8.76
N LYS A 61 9.47 6.79 -8.01
CA LYS A 61 9.45 5.35 -8.30
C LYS A 61 8.52 4.61 -7.36
N LYS A 62 7.87 3.54 -7.88
CA LYS A 62 7.09 2.63 -7.06
C LYS A 62 8.00 1.90 -6.06
N MET A 63 7.55 1.74 -4.81
CA MET A 63 8.23 0.88 -3.83
C MET A 63 8.38 -0.53 -4.38
N SER A 64 9.60 -1.05 -4.41
CA SER A 64 9.92 -2.34 -5.01
C SER A 64 10.94 -3.11 -4.19
N LYS A 65 10.75 -4.44 -4.11
CA LYS A 65 11.73 -5.36 -3.49
C LYS A 65 13.08 -5.36 -4.20
N SER A 66 13.12 -5.01 -5.48
CA SER A 66 14.33 -4.93 -6.30
C SER A 66 15.02 -3.57 -6.24
N SER A 67 14.63 -2.67 -5.34
CA SER A 67 15.32 -1.40 -5.13
C SER A 67 16.78 -1.65 -4.68
N PRO A 68 17.79 -1.06 -5.35
CA PRO A 68 19.20 -1.43 -5.16
C PRO A 68 19.72 -1.29 -3.72
N ASN A 69 19.15 -0.37 -2.95
CA ASN A 69 19.64 -0.03 -1.62
C ASN A 69 18.77 -0.57 -0.47
N GLY A 70 17.62 -1.18 -0.75
CA GLY A 70 16.68 -1.66 0.27
C GLY A 70 16.15 -0.58 1.25
N LYS A 71 16.68 0.66 1.17
CA LYS A 71 16.30 1.77 2.05
C LYS A 71 14.94 2.37 1.71
N GLY A 72 14.56 2.29 0.45
CA GLY A 72 13.29 2.83 -0.05
C GLY A 72 12.09 1.90 0.14
N CYS A 73 12.32 0.66 0.60
CA CYS A 73 11.30 -0.35 0.78
C CYS A 73 11.21 -0.82 2.23
N ILE A 74 10.00 -0.93 2.75
CA ILE A 74 9.71 -1.55 4.05
C ILE A 74 9.40 -3.03 3.81
N TYR A 75 10.16 -3.92 4.42
CA TYR A 75 9.91 -5.34 4.40
C TYR A 75 9.19 -5.76 5.67
N VAL A 76 8.16 -6.59 5.54
CA VAL A 76 7.29 -6.97 6.65
C VAL A 76 8.05 -7.69 7.78
N LEU A 77 9.08 -8.46 7.44
CA LEU A 77 9.88 -9.22 8.41
C LEU A 77 11.21 -8.54 8.80
N ASP A 78 11.45 -7.31 8.34
CA ASP A 78 12.59 -6.52 8.84
C ASP A 78 12.39 -6.19 10.32
N PRO A 79 13.47 -6.07 11.11
CA PRO A 79 13.36 -5.55 12.47
C PRO A 79 12.63 -4.22 12.50
N VAL A 80 11.65 -4.07 13.38
CA VAL A 80 10.76 -2.89 13.46
C VAL A 80 11.55 -1.58 13.55
N ASN A 81 12.65 -1.56 14.33
CA ASN A 81 13.52 -0.40 14.46
C ASN A 81 14.21 0.00 13.14
N VAL A 82 14.44 -0.94 12.23
CA VAL A 82 15.00 -0.67 10.88
C VAL A 82 13.93 0.02 10.02
N SER A 83 12.70 -0.47 10.04
CA SER A 83 11.57 0.13 9.32
C SER A 83 11.26 1.54 9.83
N LYS A 84 11.27 1.76 11.15
CA LYS A 84 11.13 3.10 11.76
C LYS A 84 12.22 4.07 11.25
N LYS A 85 13.47 3.64 11.20
CA LYS A 85 14.58 4.45 10.65
C LYS A 85 14.40 4.78 9.17
N LYS A 86 13.87 3.85 8.35
CA LYS A 86 13.57 4.10 6.95
C LYS A 86 12.52 5.21 6.80
N ILE A 87 11.45 5.21 7.59
CA ILE A 87 10.43 6.28 7.62
C ILE A 87 11.05 7.63 8.00
N LEU A 88 11.83 7.65 9.08
CA LEU A 88 12.47 8.89 9.56
C LEU A 88 13.41 9.49 8.51
N SER A 89 14.09 8.65 7.73
CA SER A 89 15.03 9.06 6.68
C SER A 89 14.38 9.18 5.29
N ALA A 90 13.08 9.01 5.18
CA ALA A 90 12.38 9.16 3.90
C ALA A 90 12.59 10.55 3.29
N VAL A 91 12.78 10.60 1.96
CA VAL A 91 12.99 11.86 1.27
C VAL A 91 11.69 12.65 1.20
N THR A 92 11.78 13.92 1.57
CA THR A 92 10.71 14.92 1.45
C THR A 92 11.30 16.21 0.90
N ASP A 93 10.44 17.11 0.42
CA ASP A 93 10.85 18.44 -0.05
C ASP A 93 11.42 19.31 1.11
N SER A 94 11.87 20.52 0.78
CA SER A 94 12.45 21.48 1.72
C SER A 94 11.41 22.30 2.49
N ASP A 95 10.13 22.15 2.16
CA ASP A 95 9.04 22.79 2.92
C ASP A 95 8.78 22.03 4.22
N SER A 96 8.12 22.66 5.17
CA SER A 96 7.75 22.02 6.44
C SER A 96 6.27 21.73 6.57
N HIS A 97 5.45 22.18 5.62
CA HIS A 97 3.99 22.00 5.67
C HIS A 97 3.58 20.60 5.22
N VAL A 98 2.92 19.87 6.09
CA VAL A 98 2.31 18.58 5.81
C VAL A 98 1.05 18.80 4.98
N LYS A 99 1.18 18.63 3.67
CA LYS A 99 0.11 18.84 2.69
C LYS A 99 0.19 17.79 1.59
N PHE A 100 -0.95 17.27 1.19
CA PHE A 100 -1.05 16.32 0.10
C PHE A 100 -1.02 17.05 -1.25
N ASP A 101 0.06 16.89 -1.96
CA ASP A 101 0.29 17.42 -3.30
C ASP A 101 1.25 16.48 -4.03
N PRO A 102 0.76 15.45 -4.71
CA PRO A 102 1.63 14.47 -5.36
C PRO A 102 2.54 15.05 -6.45
N GLU A 103 2.17 16.18 -7.05
CA GLU A 103 2.96 16.83 -8.11
C GLU A 103 4.14 17.60 -7.54
N ASN A 104 3.91 18.42 -6.50
CA ASN A 104 4.93 19.31 -5.94
C ASN A 104 5.59 18.74 -4.68
N LYS A 105 4.89 17.87 -3.94
CA LYS A 105 5.32 17.28 -2.66
C LYS A 105 5.19 15.75 -2.67
N PRO A 106 5.77 15.04 -3.65
CA PRO A 106 5.56 13.60 -3.80
C PRO A 106 6.00 12.79 -2.58
N GLY A 107 7.08 13.20 -1.90
CA GLY A 107 7.59 12.50 -0.72
C GLY A 107 6.63 12.52 0.46
N ILE A 108 6.17 13.71 0.87
CA ILE A 108 5.23 13.82 2.00
C ILE A 108 3.85 13.26 1.63
N SER A 109 3.42 13.40 0.37
CA SER A 109 2.16 12.82 -0.10
C SER A 109 2.16 11.31 0.00
N ASN A 110 3.24 10.63 -0.39
CA ASN A 110 3.41 9.20 -0.21
C ASN A 110 3.36 8.78 1.27
N LEU A 111 3.99 9.54 2.16
CA LEU A 111 3.95 9.26 3.59
C LEU A 111 2.55 9.48 4.19
N LEU A 112 1.80 10.47 3.70
CA LEU A 112 0.40 10.69 4.08
C LEU A 112 -0.50 9.53 3.65
N GLU A 113 -0.30 8.99 2.44
CA GLU A 113 -1.03 7.79 2.00
C GLU A 113 -0.74 6.58 2.90
N ILE A 114 0.54 6.33 3.22
CA ILE A 114 0.92 5.25 4.13
C ILE A 114 0.25 5.42 5.49
N TYR A 115 0.27 6.63 6.04
CA TYR A 115 -0.35 6.93 7.33
C TYR A 115 -1.86 6.71 7.30
N SER A 116 -2.51 7.23 6.26
CA SER A 116 -3.96 7.09 6.06
C SER A 116 -4.40 5.63 6.04
N ILE A 117 -3.69 4.79 5.28
CA ILE A 117 -4.02 3.37 5.14
C ILE A 117 -3.88 2.62 6.47
N ILE A 118 -2.79 2.85 7.19
CA ILE A 118 -2.51 2.09 8.42
C ILE A 118 -3.39 2.58 9.57
N SER A 119 -3.60 3.90 9.69
CA SER A 119 -4.38 4.48 10.79
C SER A 119 -5.89 4.49 10.55
N GLY A 120 -6.33 4.32 9.29
CA GLY A 120 -7.73 4.47 8.88
C GLY A 120 -8.23 5.93 8.87
N LYS A 121 -7.35 6.91 9.12
CA LYS A 121 -7.67 8.34 9.03
C LYS A 121 -7.67 8.82 7.58
N THR A 122 -8.50 9.79 7.26
CA THR A 122 -8.42 10.43 5.94
C THR A 122 -7.20 11.33 5.83
N ILE A 123 -6.81 11.65 4.59
CA ILE A 123 -5.68 12.56 4.33
C ILE A 123 -5.97 13.95 4.90
N GLU A 124 -7.21 14.44 4.78
CA GLU A 124 -7.65 15.73 5.30
C GLU A 124 -7.58 15.79 6.83
N GLU A 125 -7.94 14.71 7.51
CA GLU A 125 -7.79 14.61 8.97
C GLU A 125 -6.32 14.67 9.37
N LEU A 126 -5.44 13.98 8.65
CA LEU A 126 -3.99 14.01 8.90
C LEU A 126 -3.40 15.40 8.62
N GLU A 127 -3.76 16.06 7.53
CA GLU A 127 -3.33 17.43 7.25
C GLU A 127 -3.71 18.37 8.40
N THR A 128 -4.93 18.28 8.88
CA THR A 128 -5.42 19.09 10.01
C THR A 128 -4.67 18.79 11.32
N MET A 129 -4.38 17.51 11.60
CA MET A 129 -3.60 17.11 12.79
C MET A 129 -2.18 17.69 12.80
N TYR A 130 -1.60 17.88 11.63
CA TYR A 130 -0.22 18.35 11.47
C TYR A 130 -0.14 19.79 10.96
N GLU A 131 -1.23 20.53 10.99
CA GLU A 131 -1.22 21.97 10.69
C GLU A 131 -0.32 22.70 11.69
N GLY A 132 0.66 23.45 11.18
CA GLY A 132 1.66 24.13 11.98
C GLY A 132 2.77 23.25 12.58
N LYS A 133 2.77 21.94 12.31
CA LYS A 133 3.81 21.01 12.71
C LYS A 133 4.72 20.67 11.53
N GLY A 134 5.99 20.42 11.82
CA GLY A 134 6.95 20.09 10.76
C GLY A 134 7.01 18.61 10.40
N TYR A 135 7.70 18.30 9.31
CA TYR A 135 7.90 16.92 8.84
C TYR A 135 8.57 16.00 9.86
N GLY A 136 9.39 16.53 10.76
CA GLY A 136 10.05 15.74 11.81
C GLY A 136 9.07 15.10 12.78
N GLU A 137 8.08 15.86 13.26
CA GLU A 137 7.02 15.35 14.14
C GLU A 137 6.14 14.34 13.38
N PHE A 138 5.69 14.70 12.18
CA PHE A 138 4.90 13.82 11.33
C PHE A 138 5.58 12.47 11.08
N LYS A 139 6.87 12.46 10.66
CA LYS A 139 7.62 11.23 10.40
C LYS A 139 7.82 10.39 11.65
N LYS A 140 7.98 11.03 12.80
CA LYS A 140 8.13 10.33 14.09
C LYS A 140 6.85 9.58 14.45
N ASP A 141 5.71 10.24 14.36
CA ASP A 141 4.42 9.62 14.66
C ASP A 141 4.07 8.52 13.64
N LEU A 142 4.34 8.76 12.34
CA LEU A 142 4.17 7.74 11.31
C LEU A 142 5.08 6.53 11.57
N ALA A 143 6.32 6.74 12.02
CA ALA A 143 7.24 5.65 12.32
C ALA A 143 6.71 4.76 13.47
N GLU A 144 6.07 5.36 14.48
CA GLU A 144 5.42 4.60 15.56
C GLU A 144 4.23 3.80 15.02
N VAL A 145 3.32 4.42 14.26
CA VAL A 145 2.14 3.75 13.70
C VAL A 145 2.53 2.58 12.77
N VAL A 146 3.53 2.77 11.91
CA VAL A 146 4.06 1.70 11.07
C VAL A 146 4.72 0.60 11.92
N GLY A 147 5.45 0.99 12.97
CA GLY A 147 6.11 0.06 13.87
C GLY A 147 5.11 -0.83 14.61
N ASP A 148 4.03 -0.26 15.11
CA ASP A 148 2.97 -1.01 15.82
C ASP A 148 2.28 -2.00 14.88
N GLU A 149 1.97 -1.60 13.64
CA GLU A 149 1.36 -2.48 12.66
C GLU A 149 2.30 -3.63 12.25
N LEU A 150 3.59 -3.34 12.03
CA LEU A 150 4.58 -4.38 11.74
C LEU A 150 4.73 -5.37 12.91
N THR A 151 4.74 -4.87 14.14
CA THR A 151 4.80 -5.72 15.34
C THR A 151 3.60 -6.66 15.38
N ARG A 152 2.38 -6.15 15.19
CA ARG A 152 1.15 -6.94 15.14
C ARG A 152 1.22 -8.06 14.09
N ILE A 153 1.73 -7.75 12.90
CA ILE A 153 1.87 -8.72 11.81
C ILE A 153 2.95 -9.77 12.16
N GLN A 154 4.11 -9.33 12.66
CA GLN A 154 5.22 -10.21 13.01
C GLN A 154 4.87 -11.15 14.18
N ASP A 155 4.15 -10.68 15.18
CA ASP A 155 3.68 -11.50 16.29
C ASP A 155 2.75 -12.62 15.76
N ARG A 156 1.79 -12.26 14.88
CA ARG A 156 0.91 -13.27 14.29
C ARG A 156 1.65 -14.24 13.36
N TYR A 157 2.63 -13.74 12.61
CA TYR A 157 3.50 -14.61 11.80
C TYR A 157 4.25 -15.62 12.67
N ASN A 158 4.85 -15.16 13.77
CA ASN A 158 5.60 -16.01 14.69
C ASN A 158 4.70 -17.04 15.39
N GLU A 159 3.48 -16.69 15.77
CA GLU A 159 2.50 -17.63 16.30
C GLU A 159 2.20 -18.75 15.30
N ILE A 160 2.03 -18.42 14.01
CA ILE A 160 1.72 -19.42 12.99
C ILE A 160 2.94 -20.31 12.69
N VAL A 161 4.11 -19.72 12.53
CA VAL A 161 5.34 -20.45 12.17
C VAL A 161 5.82 -21.36 13.29
N ASN A 162 5.65 -20.93 14.56
CA ASN A 162 6.08 -21.70 15.74
C ASN A 162 4.95 -22.55 16.37
N GLY A 163 3.74 -22.48 15.83
CA GLY A 163 2.59 -23.25 16.28
C GLY A 163 2.34 -24.50 15.42
N ASP A 164 1.43 -25.35 15.86
CA ASP A 164 1.06 -26.62 15.18
C ASP A 164 0.16 -26.38 13.95
N TYR A 165 0.19 -25.19 13.36
CA TYR A 165 -0.69 -24.82 12.22
C TYR A 165 -0.16 -25.28 10.85
N LEU A 166 1.09 -25.74 10.79
CA LEU A 166 1.77 -26.12 9.54
C LEU A 166 2.07 -27.61 9.43
N ASP A 167 1.56 -28.43 10.36
CA ASP A 167 1.66 -29.91 10.35
C ASP A 167 0.50 -30.57 9.61
#